data_e1a36edf7adcc585ff70fd8999e07f5d
#
_entry.id   e1a36edf7adcc585ff70fd8999e07f5d
#
_cell.length_a   1.000
_cell.length_b   1.000
_cell.length_c   1.000
_cell.angle_alpha   90.00
_cell.angle_beta   90.00
_cell.angle_gamma   90.00
#
_symmetry.space_group_name_H-M   'P 1'
#
loop_
_entity.id
_entity.type
_entity.pdbx_description
1 polymer ?
#
loop_
_entity_poly.entity_id
_entity_poly.type
_entity_poly.pdbx_seq_one_letter_code
_entity_poly.pdbx_strand_id
1 'polypeptide(L)'
;MKKVMKLLAFCLLLAVAARAQTKSFTVGAVRADAGTKASGFLEVPAIPGKDEGTRIPVTVIQGAKPGPVLGLVAGTHGYEYSPIVAMQRLPAKVNPKELSGTVIIVHVANMPSFLGRTIYYSPVDGKNLNRVYPGKPDGTISERIANMITREVVEKSDYLADLHCGDGNEWLRPYSYWMTSGTPEVNEKSKAMAVAFGLDHIVIDNDRTKDPANSVYTSNTAITRGKPSITTETGGMGRVDTDGADLAEAGVFNLLRHFKMLPDEPRRAKKVVWIDKNEVLRSPETGTFHSRVAPGQTVAQGALLGILTDFFGNTVAEIRAPLAGEILYVVATPPVSKGEPLAMVGHAKSN
;
A
#
# COMPACT_ATOMS: atom_id res chain seq x y z
N MET A 1 2.44 38.28 -58.01
CA MET A 1 1.27 37.96 -57.17
C MET A 1 1.75 37.09 -55.99
N LYS A 2 1.96 37.70 -54.82
CA LYS A 2 2.50 37.04 -53.63
C LYS A 2 1.35 36.41 -52.83
N LYS A 3 1.34 35.08 -52.70
CA LYS A 3 0.42 34.36 -51.77
C LYS A 3 0.96 34.44 -50.36
N VAL A 4 0.24 35.17 -49.54
CA VAL A 4 0.46 35.22 -48.09
C VAL A 4 -0.16 33.94 -47.46
N MET A 5 0.70 33.07 -46.94
CA MET A 5 0.31 31.87 -46.21
C MET A 5 0.09 32.26 -44.74
N LYS A 6 -1.16 32.31 -44.29
CA LYS A 6 -1.50 32.54 -42.89
C LYS A 6 -1.26 31.25 -42.11
N LEU A 7 -0.26 31.27 -41.23
CA LEU A 7 0.01 30.22 -40.22
C LEU A 7 -0.99 30.41 -39.08
N LEU A 8 -2.00 29.55 -39.00
CA LEU A 8 -2.88 29.45 -37.82
C LEU A 8 -2.12 28.65 -36.76
N ALA A 9 -1.63 29.32 -35.75
CA ALA A 9 -1.15 28.69 -34.51
C ALA A 9 -2.37 28.19 -33.72
N PHE A 10 -2.55 26.89 -33.68
CA PHE A 10 -3.56 26.22 -32.85
C PHE A 10 -2.98 26.09 -31.45
N CYS A 11 -3.23 27.07 -30.60
CA CYS A 11 -2.96 26.95 -29.16
C CYS A 11 -3.96 25.98 -28.54
N LEU A 12 -3.53 24.73 -28.32
CA LEU A 12 -4.25 23.78 -27.46
C LEU A 12 -4.17 24.29 -26.01
N LEU A 13 -5.17 25.04 -25.58
CA LEU A 13 -5.42 25.32 -24.16
C LEU A 13 -5.85 23.99 -23.51
N LEU A 14 -4.92 23.32 -22.86
CA LEU A 14 -5.22 22.32 -21.85
C LEU A 14 -5.95 23.03 -20.72
N ALA A 15 -7.27 23.02 -20.76
CA ALA A 15 -8.11 23.41 -19.64
C ALA A 15 -7.90 22.36 -18.52
N VAL A 16 -6.95 22.61 -17.64
CA VAL A 16 -6.93 21.99 -16.32
C VAL A 16 -8.23 22.49 -15.66
N ALA A 17 -9.24 21.62 -15.60
CA ALA A 17 -10.46 21.91 -14.86
C ALA A 17 -10.05 22.21 -13.41
N ALA A 18 -9.95 23.50 -13.07
CA ALA A 18 -9.72 23.94 -11.71
C ALA A 18 -10.92 23.45 -10.90
N ARG A 19 -10.72 22.38 -10.14
CA ARG A 19 -11.73 21.89 -9.20
C ARG A 19 -11.96 23.02 -8.20
N ALA A 20 -13.17 23.57 -8.17
CA ALA A 20 -13.51 24.59 -7.19
C ALA A 20 -13.23 24.02 -5.78
N GLN A 21 -12.54 24.80 -4.95
CA GLN A 21 -12.25 24.40 -3.58
C GLN A 21 -13.58 24.14 -2.86
N THR A 22 -13.75 22.93 -2.34
CA THR A 22 -14.87 22.63 -1.45
C THR A 22 -14.63 23.34 -0.11
N LYS A 23 -15.63 24.01 0.45
CA LYS A 23 -15.53 24.66 1.76
C LYS A 23 -15.20 23.67 2.88
N SER A 24 -15.48 22.40 2.69
CA SER A 24 -15.19 21.32 3.63
C SER A 24 -15.12 19.98 2.91
N PHE A 25 -14.45 19.00 3.53
CA PHE A 25 -14.40 17.61 3.07
C PHE A 25 -14.84 16.67 4.18
N THR A 26 -15.57 15.61 3.84
CA THR A 26 -16.17 14.69 4.82
C THR A 26 -15.89 13.24 4.47
N VAL A 27 -15.45 12.46 5.46
CA VAL A 27 -15.22 11.01 5.40
C VAL A 27 -15.97 10.37 6.57
N GLY A 28 -17.05 9.63 6.28
CA GLY A 28 -17.99 9.21 7.31
C GLY A 28 -18.57 10.41 8.07
N ALA A 29 -18.40 10.42 9.38
CA ALA A 29 -18.79 11.55 10.24
C ALA A 29 -17.64 12.59 10.44
N VAL A 30 -16.44 12.32 9.94
CA VAL A 30 -15.29 13.22 10.13
C VAL A 30 -15.28 14.30 9.05
N ARG A 31 -15.46 15.55 9.47
CA ARG A 31 -15.51 16.72 8.59
C ARG A 31 -14.38 17.69 8.93
N ALA A 32 -13.63 18.11 7.94
CA ALA A 32 -12.64 19.19 8.03
C ALA A 32 -13.04 20.35 7.10
N ASP A 33 -13.02 21.58 7.62
CA ASP A 33 -13.20 22.78 6.81
C ASP A 33 -11.88 23.17 6.13
N ALA A 34 -11.95 23.98 5.07
CA ALA A 34 -10.78 24.42 4.32
C ALA A 34 -9.71 25.05 5.22
N GLY A 35 -8.46 24.63 5.08
CA GLY A 35 -7.33 25.07 5.90
C GLY A 35 -7.31 24.47 7.31
N THR A 36 -8.07 23.40 7.57
CA THR A 36 -8.12 22.70 8.86
C THR A 36 -7.90 21.20 8.73
N LYS A 37 -7.82 20.52 9.87
CA LYS A 37 -7.80 19.06 9.96
C LYS A 37 -8.72 18.58 11.07
N ALA A 38 -9.31 17.41 10.88
CA ALA A 38 -10.18 16.75 11.85
C ALA A 38 -9.88 15.26 11.91
N SER A 39 -9.93 14.69 13.10
CA SER A 39 -9.77 13.26 13.33
C SER A 39 -11.00 12.67 13.99
N GLY A 40 -11.29 11.41 13.73
CA GLY A 40 -12.42 10.68 14.30
C GLY A 40 -12.40 9.22 13.85
N PHE A 41 -13.57 8.62 13.80
CA PHE A 41 -13.70 7.20 13.46
C PHE A 41 -14.74 6.98 12.35
N LEU A 42 -14.48 5.98 11.51
CA LEU A 42 -15.49 5.35 10.69
C LEU A 42 -16.04 4.18 11.50
N GLU A 43 -17.35 4.21 11.76
CA GLU A 43 -18.02 3.18 12.54
C GLU A 43 -18.38 1.97 11.65
N VAL A 44 -17.96 0.79 12.04
CA VAL A 44 -18.38 -0.49 11.49
C VAL A 44 -19.27 -1.14 12.56
N PRO A 45 -20.61 -1.03 12.44
CA PRO A 45 -21.53 -1.43 13.50
C PRO A 45 -21.42 -2.91 13.88
N ALA A 46 -21.69 -3.22 15.14
CA ALA A 46 -21.82 -4.59 15.62
C ALA A 46 -22.98 -5.32 14.91
N ILE A 47 -22.86 -6.62 14.73
CA ILE A 47 -23.98 -7.49 14.33
C ILE A 47 -24.29 -8.41 15.51
N PRO A 48 -25.44 -8.25 16.17
CA PRO A 48 -25.82 -9.05 17.34
C PRO A 48 -25.64 -10.56 17.09
N GLY A 49 -24.98 -11.24 17.99
CA GLY A 49 -24.72 -12.68 17.89
C GLY A 49 -23.63 -13.07 16.88
N LYS A 50 -22.96 -12.11 16.23
CA LYS A 50 -21.91 -12.36 15.25
C LYS A 50 -20.57 -11.69 15.60
N ASP A 51 -20.58 -10.41 15.89
CA ASP A 51 -19.38 -9.66 16.30
C ASP A 51 -19.75 -8.31 16.94
N GLU A 52 -18.79 -7.73 17.67
CA GLU A 52 -18.92 -6.45 18.39
C GLU A 52 -18.73 -5.22 17.49
N GLY A 53 -18.57 -5.39 16.17
CA GLY A 53 -18.20 -4.30 15.29
C GLY A 53 -16.77 -3.78 15.54
N THR A 54 -16.45 -2.62 14.95
CA THR A 54 -15.15 -1.96 15.17
C THR A 54 -15.21 -0.50 14.73
N ARG A 55 -14.15 0.26 15.05
CA ARG A 55 -13.98 1.66 14.64
C ARG A 55 -12.64 1.84 13.94
N ILE A 56 -12.66 2.47 12.77
CA ILE A 56 -11.46 2.72 11.96
C ILE A 56 -11.02 4.17 12.20
N PRO A 57 -9.85 4.43 12.82
CA PRO A 57 -9.36 5.79 13.06
C PRO A 57 -8.95 6.46 11.76
N VAL A 58 -9.51 7.64 11.49
CA VAL A 58 -9.23 8.43 10.31
C VAL A 58 -8.94 9.89 10.64
N THR A 59 -8.10 10.51 9.81
CA THR A 59 -7.88 11.96 9.81
C THR A 59 -8.13 12.50 8.40
N VAL A 60 -8.84 13.61 8.32
CA VAL A 60 -9.00 14.40 7.10
C VAL A 60 -8.21 15.68 7.27
N ILE A 61 -7.29 15.96 6.35
CA ILE A 61 -6.57 17.23 6.26
C ILE A 61 -7.08 17.94 5.02
N GLN A 62 -7.92 18.97 5.20
CA GLN A 62 -8.45 19.76 4.11
C GLN A 62 -7.58 20.99 3.88
N GLY A 63 -6.92 21.03 2.74
CA GLY A 63 -6.07 22.16 2.35
C GLY A 63 -6.85 23.45 2.16
N ALA A 64 -6.15 24.58 2.34
CA ALA A 64 -6.71 25.91 2.06
C ALA A 64 -6.81 26.22 0.57
N LYS A 65 -6.19 25.43 -0.30
CA LYS A 65 -6.14 25.63 -1.75
C LYS A 65 -6.78 24.44 -2.49
N PRO A 66 -7.37 24.65 -3.68
CA PRO A 66 -7.85 23.56 -4.52
C PRO A 66 -6.72 22.58 -4.88
N GLY A 67 -7.05 21.30 -5.03
CA GLY A 67 -6.12 20.25 -5.41
C GLY A 67 -6.76 18.88 -5.39
N PRO A 68 -5.98 17.82 -5.63
CA PRO A 68 -6.49 16.46 -5.63
C PRO A 68 -6.75 15.93 -4.22
N VAL A 69 -7.43 14.79 -4.16
CA VAL A 69 -7.65 14.02 -2.93
C VAL A 69 -6.72 12.80 -2.93
N LEU A 70 -5.80 12.76 -1.96
CA LEU A 70 -4.90 11.62 -1.74
C LEU A 70 -5.41 10.77 -0.57
N GLY A 71 -5.80 9.52 -0.84
CA GLY A 71 -6.09 8.52 0.17
C GLY A 71 -4.83 7.78 0.60
N LEU A 72 -4.63 7.66 1.91
CA LEU A 72 -3.55 6.92 2.54
C LEU A 72 -4.17 5.86 3.45
N VAL A 73 -3.84 4.60 3.23
CA VAL A 73 -4.35 3.49 4.05
C VAL A 73 -3.17 2.77 4.68
N ALA A 74 -3.15 2.67 6.02
CA ALA A 74 -2.19 1.89 6.77
C ALA A 74 -2.90 0.88 7.67
N GLY A 75 -2.19 -0.16 8.09
CA GLY A 75 -2.72 -1.16 9.01
C GLY A 75 -3.81 -2.04 8.40
N THR A 76 -3.79 -2.29 7.11
CA THR A 76 -4.60 -3.32 6.44
C THR A 76 -4.27 -4.69 7.05
N HIS A 77 -3.00 -4.95 7.34
CA HIS A 77 -2.58 -5.95 8.31
C HIS A 77 -2.20 -5.20 9.61
N GLY A 78 -2.83 -5.57 10.70
CA GLY A 78 -2.74 -4.80 11.95
C GLY A 78 -1.39 -4.92 12.66
N TYR A 79 -0.54 -5.87 12.29
CA TYR A 79 0.78 -6.10 12.87
C TYR A 79 1.91 -5.39 12.09
N GLU A 80 1.57 -4.63 11.06
CA GLU A 80 2.49 -3.84 10.24
C GLU A 80 2.65 -2.43 10.81
N TYR A 81 3.49 -2.28 11.83
CA TYR A 81 3.50 -1.07 12.67
C TYR A 81 4.20 0.14 12.04
N SER A 82 5.22 -0.04 11.19
CA SER A 82 5.99 1.07 10.65
C SER A 82 5.14 2.08 9.88
N PRO A 83 4.31 1.69 8.89
CA PRO A 83 3.43 2.63 8.21
C PRO A 83 2.32 3.19 9.11
N ILE A 84 1.83 2.41 10.10
CA ILE A 84 0.85 2.90 11.08
C ILE A 84 1.43 4.09 11.85
N VAL A 85 2.64 3.95 12.39
CA VAL A 85 3.33 5.02 13.13
C VAL A 85 3.65 6.21 12.23
N ALA A 86 4.08 5.98 10.99
CA ALA A 86 4.29 7.05 10.02
C ALA A 86 3.00 7.87 9.81
N MET A 87 1.87 7.20 9.62
CA MET A 87 0.57 7.86 9.44
C MET A 87 0.06 8.55 10.70
N GLN A 88 0.42 8.09 11.89
CA GLN A 88 0.12 8.78 13.15
C GLN A 88 0.93 10.07 13.32
N ARG A 89 2.17 10.11 12.80
CA ARG A 89 3.05 11.31 12.85
C ARG A 89 2.64 12.37 11.82
N LEU A 90 2.12 11.96 10.66
CA LEU A 90 1.87 12.82 9.50
C LEU A 90 0.97 14.04 9.78
N PRO A 91 -0.17 13.92 10.52
CA PRO A 91 -1.04 15.07 10.76
C PRO A 91 -0.38 16.23 11.49
N ALA A 92 0.60 15.95 12.35
CA ALA A 92 1.34 17.00 13.06
C ALA A 92 2.30 17.78 12.12
N LYS A 93 2.77 17.15 11.05
CA LYS A 93 3.77 17.70 10.13
C LYS A 93 3.18 18.38 8.90
N VAL A 94 1.90 18.12 8.56
CA VAL A 94 1.22 18.76 7.43
C VAL A 94 0.47 20.01 7.91
N ASN A 95 0.84 21.17 7.36
CA ASN A 95 0.14 22.43 7.60
C ASN A 95 -1.03 22.56 6.59
N PRO A 96 -2.30 22.46 7.03
CA PRO A 96 -3.43 22.54 6.10
C PRO A 96 -3.58 23.90 5.41
N LYS A 97 -3.02 24.99 5.97
CA LYS A 97 -3.04 26.31 5.35
C LYS A 97 -2.13 26.41 4.11
N GLU A 98 -1.12 25.55 4.03
CA GLU A 98 -0.17 25.50 2.90
C GLU A 98 -0.55 24.40 1.88
N LEU A 99 -1.36 23.43 2.32
CA LEU A 99 -1.76 22.28 1.51
C LEU A 99 -2.72 22.69 0.38
N SER A 100 -2.51 22.11 -0.81
CA SER A 100 -3.47 22.11 -1.92
C SER A 100 -4.17 20.75 -1.99
N GLY A 101 -5.51 20.74 -2.00
CA GLY A 101 -6.30 19.52 -2.03
C GLY A 101 -6.54 18.92 -0.65
N THR A 102 -6.80 17.62 -0.60
CA THR A 102 -7.21 16.90 0.62
C THR A 102 -6.35 15.66 0.84
N VAL A 103 -5.98 15.38 2.08
CA VAL A 103 -5.40 14.09 2.48
C VAL A 103 -6.36 13.37 3.40
N ILE A 104 -6.72 12.14 3.02
CA ILE A 104 -7.48 11.21 3.87
C ILE A 104 -6.48 10.20 4.42
N ILE A 105 -6.40 10.04 5.74
CA ILE A 105 -5.50 9.11 6.39
C ILE A 105 -6.32 8.08 7.16
N VAL A 106 -6.24 6.82 6.77
CA VAL A 106 -6.65 5.68 7.59
C VAL A 106 -5.43 5.24 8.37
N HIS A 107 -5.45 5.44 9.69
CA HIS A 107 -4.30 5.14 10.55
C HIS A 107 -4.12 3.64 10.79
N VAL A 108 -5.22 2.94 11.03
CA VAL A 108 -5.28 1.49 11.25
C VAL A 108 -6.57 0.96 10.62
N ALA A 109 -6.46 0.33 9.47
CA ALA A 109 -7.62 -0.21 8.75
C ALA A 109 -8.23 -1.42 9.50
N ASN A 110 -7.40 -2.33 9.99
CA ASN A 110 -7.79 -3.57 10.67
C ASN A 110 -7.56 -3.48 12.18
N MET A 111 -8.42 -2.76 12.88
CA MET A 111 -8.34 -2.62 14.34
C MET A 111 -8.38 -3.96 15.09
N PRO A 112 -9.20 -4.96 14.71
CA PRO A 112 -9.16 -6.27 15.35
C PRO A 112 -7.79 -6.95 15.27
N SER A 113 -7.16 -6.95 14.09
CA SER A 113 -5.82 -7.52 13.90
C SER A 113 -4.75 -6.73 14.66
N PHE A 114 -4.84 -5.39 14.68
CA PHE A 114 -3.91 -4.51 15.40
C PHE A 114 -3.92 -4.79 16.91
N LEU A 115 -5.10 -4.81 17.51
CA LEU A 115 -5.24 -5.07 18.95
C LEU A 115 -4.94 -6.52 19.30
N GLY A 116 -5.28 -7.47 18.41
CA GLY A 116 -5.02 -8.89 18.56
C GLY A 116 -3.56 -9.29 18.33
N ARG A 117 -2.74 -8.43 17.69
CA ARG A 117 -1.36 -8.75 17.25
C ARG A 117 -1.33 -10.01 16.42
N THR A 118 -2.22 -10.09 15.42
CA THR A 118 -2.34 -11.27 14.56
C THR A 118 -1.70 -11.03 13.20
N ILE A 119 -0.91 -11.99 12.75
CA ILE A 119 -0.25 -11.98 11.44
C ILE A 119 -1.31 -12.23 10.36
N TYR A 120 -1.40 -11.36 9.37
CA TYR A 120 -2.28 -11.38 8.19
C TYR A 120 -3.79 -11.43 8.46
N TYR A 121 -4.25 -12.17 9.46
CA TYR A 121 -5.66 -12.53 9.61
C TYR A 121 -6.32 -11.80 10.79
N SER A 122 -7.57 -11.40 10.59
CA SER A 122 -8.40 -10.89 11.68
C SER A 122 -8.73 -12.01 12.67
N PRO A 123 -8.55 -11.80 14.00
CA PRO A 123 -8.88 -12.81 14.99
C PRO A 123 -10.39 -13.02 15.15
N VAL A 124 -11.22 -12.15 14.57
CA VAL A 124 -12.69 -12.20 14.72
C VAL A 124 -13.32 -13.14 13.67
N ASP A 125 -12.86 -13.11 12.42
CA ASP A 125 -13.47 -13.88 11.32
C ASP A 125 -12.45 -14.74 10.54
N GLY A 126 -11.17 -14.75 10.94
CA GLY A 126 -10.11 -15.52 10.31
C GLY A 126 -9.79 -15.09 8.87
N LYS A 127 -10.26 -13.92 8.43
CA LYS A 127 -10.02 -13.43 7.07
C LYS A 127 -8.84 -12.47 7.02
N ASN A 128 -8.12 -12.52 5.90
CA ASN A 128 -7.16 -11.49 5.54
C ASN A 128 -7.91 -10.30 4.93
N LEU A 129 -7.84 -9.13 5.57
CA LEU A 129 -8.54 -7.94 5.09
C LEU A 129 -8.14 -7.60 3.66
N ASN A 130 -6.85 -7.77 3.31
CA ASN A 130 -6.34 -7.50 1.96
C ASN A 130 -6.63 -8.64 0.97
N ARG A 131 -7.69 -9.44 1.21
CA ARG A 131 -8.19 -10.50 0.32
C ARG A 131 -9.71 -10.45 0.14
N VAL A 132 -10.37 -9.44 0.76
CA VAL A 132 -11.83 -9.36 0.76
C VAL A 132 -12.39 -8.07 0.17
N TYR A 133 -11.53 -7.22 -0.41
CA TYR A 133 -11.98 -6.01 -1.10
C TYR A 133 -12.73 -6.34 -2.40
N PRO A 134 -13.74 -5.53 -2.77
CA PRO A 134 -14.16 -4.25 -2.22
C PRO A 134 -15.03 -4.36 -0.95
N GLY A 135 -15.25 -5.55 -0.44
CA GLY A 135 -16.05 -5.82 0.74
C GLY A 135 -17.54 -5.91 0.48
N LYS A 136 -18.29 -6.18 1.55
CA LYS A 136 -19.77 -6.29 1.54
C LYS A 136 -20.34 -5.60 2.77
N PRO A 137 -21.44 -4.83 2.64
CA PRO A 137 -22.00 -4.08 3.77
C PRO A 137 -22.63 -4.98 4.85
N ASP A 138 -23.07 -6.17 4.48
CA ASP A 138 -23.72 -7.20 5.32
C ASP A 138 -22.83 -8.43 5.55
N GLY A 139 -21.58 -8.36 5.13
CA GLY A 139 -20.60 -9.46 5.23
C GLY A 139 -20.04 -9.70 6.63
N THR A 140 -18.93 -10.42 6.71
CA THR A 140 -18.16 -10.60 7.94
C THR A 140 -17.52 -9.27 8.35
N ILE A 141 -16.91 -9.21 9.54
CA ILE A 141 -16.28 -7.97 10.02
C ILE A 141 -15.22 -7.43 9.04
N SER A 142 -14.36 -8.30 8.49
CA SER A 142 -13.35 -7.90 7.50
C SER A 142 -14.00 -7.40 6.19
N GLU A 143 -15.05 -8.04 5.70
CA GLU A 143 -15.78 -7.58 4.51
C GLU A 143 -16.47 -6.23 4.72
N ARG A 144 -17.00 -5.96 5.92
CA ARG A 144 -17.60 -4.66 6.26
C ARG A 144 -16.56 -3.56 6.42
N ILE A 145 -15.39 -3.87 7.01
CA ILE A 145 -14.24 -2.95 7.06
C ILE A 145 -13.81 -2.58 5.64
N ALA A 146 -13.60 -3.57 4.77
CA ALA A 146 -13.22 -3.35 3.37
C ALA A 146 -14.27 -2.50 2.62
N ASN A 147 -15.57 -2.76 2.82
CA ASN A 147 -16.63 -1.97 2.23
C ASN A 147 -16.63 -0.53 2.73
N MET A 148 -16.45 -0.30 4.02
CA MET A 148 -16.35 1.04 4.61
C MET A 148 -15.17 1.83 4.01
N ILE A 149 -13.99 1.22 3.91
CA ILE A 149 -12.81 1.86 3.32
C ILE A 149 -13.01 2.10 1.82
N THR A 150 -13.63 1.17 1.10
CA THR A 150 -13.94 1.34 -0.32
C THR A 150 -14.82 2.58 -0.54
N ARG A 151 -15.94 2.70 0.17
CA ARG A 151 -16.89 3.80 0.00
C ARG A 151 -16.40 5.14 0.51
N GLU A 152 -15.78 5.14 1.70
CA GLU A 152 -15.46 6.39 2.39
C GLU A 152 -14.06 6.92 2.05
N VAL A 153 -13.16 6.07 1.57
CA VAL A 153 -11.78 6.45 1.29
C VAL A 153 -11.45 6.26 -0.20
N VAL A 154 -11.56 5.04 -0.73
CA VAL A 154 -11.17 4.76 -2.12
C VAL A 154 -12.01 5.56 -3.11
N GLU A 155 -13.35 5.53 -2.99
CA GLU A 155 -14.23 6.23 -3.94
C GLU A 155 -14.12 7.75 -3.86
N LYS A 156 -13.76 8.28 -2.68
CA LYS A 156 -13.57 9.74 -2.47
C LYS A 156 -12.18 10.24 -2.87
N SER A 157 -11.22 9.35 -3.10
CA SER A 157 -9.86 9.70 -3.48
C SER A 157 -9.70 9.87 -5.00
N ASP A 158 -8.76 10.73 -5.42
CA ASP A 158 -8.27 10.80 -6.80
C ASP A 158 -7.06 9.86 -6.99
N TYR A 159 -6.25 9.67 -5.93
CA TYR A 159 -5.08 8.81 -5.86
C TYR A 159 -5.07 8.05 -4.54
N LEU A 160 -4.49 6.85 -4.51
CA LEU A 160 -4.40 6.05 -3.29
C LEU A 160 -2.99 5.48 -3.08
N ALA A 161 -2.50 5.50 -1.83
CA ALA A 161 -1.35 4.71 -1.41
C ALA A 161 -1.75 3.74 -0.29
N ASP A 162 -1.55 2.45 -0.53
CA ASP A 162 -1.74 1.36 0.42
C ASP A 162 -0.40 1.05 1.07
N LEU A 163 -0.25 1.41 2.34
CA LEU A 163 1.03 1.46 3.03
C LEU A 163 1.18 0.23 3.92
N HIS A 164 2.09 -0.65 3.53
CA HIS A 164 2.43 -1.89 4.18
C HIS A 164 3.89 -1.91 4.68
N CYS A 165 4.20 -2.92 5.45
CA CYS A 165 5.55 -3.40 5.73
C CYS A 165 5.51 -4.93 5.89
N GLY A 166 6.65 -5.57 6.11
CA GLY A 166 6.63 -6.97 6.51
C GLY A 166 5.82 -7.16 7.78
N ASP A 167 4.96 -8.17 7.80
CA ASP A 167 4.15 -8.53 8.97
C ASP A 167 5.03 -9.05 10.13
N GLY A 168 4.44 -9.50 11.21
CA GLY A 168 5.12 -9.94 12.42
C GLY A 168 6.22 -10.99 12.24
N ASN A 169 6.14 -11.76 11.17
CA ASN A 169 7.08 -12.83 10.81
C ASN A 169 7.98 -12.50 9.61
N GLU A 170 7.82 -11.35 8.96
CA GLU A 170 8.52 -11.03 7.70
C GLU A 170 9.62 -10.01 7.91
N TRP A 171 10.81 -10.33 7.42
CA TRP A 171 11.91 -9.42 7.23
C TRP A 171 12.05 -9.09 5.75
N LEU A 172 11.94 -7.83 5.39
CA LEU A 172 11.99 -7.39 3.99
C LEU A 172 12.96 -6.22 3.80
N ARG A 173 13.40 -6.04 2.56
CA ARG A 173 13.94 -4.77 2.09
C ARG A 173 12.79 -3.86 1.63
N PRO A 174 12.91 -2.53 1.70
CA PRO A 174 11.86 -1.63 1.22
C PRO A 174 11.67 -1.70 -0.31
N TYR A 175 10.42 -1.79 -0.77
CA TYR A 175 10.05 -1.73 -2.19
C TYR A 175 8.61 -1.23 -2.38
N SER A 176 8.26 -0.86 -3.62
CA SER A 176 6.89 -0.53 -4.02
C SER A 176 6.37 -1.53 -5.05
N TYR A 177 5.05 -1.68 -5.13
CA TYR A 177 4.38 -2.34 -6.25
C TYR A 177 3.81 -1.32 -7.22
N TRP A 178 4.02 -1.54 -8.50
CA TRP A 178 3.33 -0.91 -9.62
C TRP A 178 2.40 -1.91 -10.27
N MET A 179 1.10 -1.72 -10.09
CA MET A 179 0.07 -2.58 -10.67
C MET A 179 -0.36 -2.07 -12.03
N THR A 180 -0.68 -3.02 -12.95
CA THR A 180 -1.07 -2.73 -14.33
C THR A 180 -2.51 -3.16 -14.65
N SER A 181 -3.37 -3.28 -13.63
CA SER A 181 -4.76 -3.73 -13.78
C SER A 181 -5.77 -2.62 -14.17
N GLY A 182 -5.31 -1.37 -14.26
CA GLY A 182 -6.13 -0.24 -14.72
C GLY A 182 -6.07 -0.02 -16.24
N THR A 183 -6.64 1.09 -16.68
CA THR A 183 -6.42 1.58 -18.05
C THR A 183 -4.94 1.98 -18.26
N PRO A 184 -4.43 2.07 -19.50
CA PRO A 184 -3.06 2.52 -19.75
C PRO A 184 -2.72 3.85 -19.07
N GLU A 185 -3.63 4.82 -19.08
CA GLU A 185 -3.44 6.12 -18.44
C GLU A 185 -3.32 5.98 -16.90
N VAL A 186 -4.19 5.19 -16.29
CA VAL A 186 -4.17 4.93 -14.83
C VAL A 186 -2.89 4.21 -14.45
N ASN A 187 -2.46 3.22 -15.24
CA ASN A 187 -1.22 2.47 -15.00
C ASN A 187 0.02 3.37 -15.08
N GLU A 188 0.11 4.28 -16.06
CA GLU A 188 1.23 5.21 -16.15
C GLU A 188 1.26 6.22 -15.00
N LYS A 189 0.11 6.71 -14.54
CA LYS A 189 0.03 7.54 -13.33
C LYS A 189 0.46 6.76 -12.08
N SER A 190 0.05 5.49 -11.94
CA SER A 190 0.49 4.62 -10.84
C SER A 190 2.01 4.38 -10.88
N LYS A 191 2.58 4.19 -12.08
CA LYS A 191 4.04 4.09 -12.26
C LYS A 191 4.76 5.35 -11.79
N ALA A 192 4.24 6.51 -12.19
CA ALA A 192 4.80 7.79 -11.77
C ALA A 192 4.72 7.98 -10.25
N MET A 193 3.64 7.52 -9.61
CA MET A 193 3.50 7.49 -8.15
C MET A 193 4.55 6.61 -7.49
N ALA A 194 4.76 5.37 -7.98
CA ALA A 194 5.75 4.45 -7.44
C ALA A 194 7.17 5.04 -7.51
N VAL A 195 7.53 5.65 -8.64
CA VAL A 195 8.81 6.36 -8.80
C VAL A 195 8.90 7.58 -7.88
N ALA A 196 7.82 8.34 -7.76
CA ALA A 196 7.78 9.53 -6.92
C ALA A 196 7.86 9.22 -5.43
N PHE A 197 7.29 8.10 -4.98
CA PHE A 197 7.38 7.65 -3.58
C PHE A 197 8.83 7.57 -3.11
N GLY A 198 9.74 7.12 -3.98
CA GLY A 198 11.18 7.29 -3.79
C GLY A 198 11.92 6.06 -3.28
N LEU A 199 11.28 4.89 -3.18
CA LEU A 199 11.96 3.62 -2.96
C LEU A 199 12.70 3.20 -4.24
N ASP A 200 13.84 2.54 -4.08
CA ASP A 200 14.72 2.18 -5.19
C ASP A 200 14.34 0.88 -5.91
N HIS A 201 13.44 0.06 -5.34
CA HIS A 201 12.92 -1.15 -5.96
C HIS A 201 11.42 -1.03 -6.22
N ILE A 202 11.02 -1.37 -7.45
CA ILE A 202 9.63 -1.37 -7.88
C ILE A 202 9.31 -2.71 -8.51
N VAL A 203 8.40 -3.47 -7.88
CA VAL A 203 7.86 -4.73 -8.40
C VAL A 203 6.73 -4.42 -9.37
N ILE A 204 6.84 -4.94 -10.59
CA ILE A 204 5.80 -4.84 -11.62
C ILE A 204 4.79 -5.94 -11.35
N ASP A 205 3.57 -5.59 -10.96
CA ASP A 205 2.50 -6.53 -10.66
C ASP A 205 1.47 -6.53 -11.80
N ASN A 206 1.54 -7.56 -12.64
CA ASN A 206 0.68 -7.72 -13.82
C ASN A 206 -0.49 -8.67 -13.60
N ASP A 207 -0.53 -9.37 -12.44
CA ASP A 207 -1.41 -10.50 -12.22
C ASP A 207 -2.70 -10.17 -11.48
N ARG A 208 -2.92 -8.86 -11.20
CA ARG A 208 -4.14 -8.42 -10.51
C ARG A 208 -5.35 -8.45 -11.44
N THR A 209 -6.49 -8.81 -10.86
CA THR A 209 -7.77 -8.74 -11.57
C THR A 209 -8.09 -7.34 -12.05
N LYS A 210 -8.75 -7.24 -13.20
CA LYS A 210 -9.30 -5.97 -13.74
C LYS A 210 -10.76 -5.76 -13.37
N ASP A 211 -11.38 -6.72 -12.68
CA ASP A 211 -12.76 -6.66 -12.26
C ASP A 211 -12.90 -5.86 -10.95
N PRO A 212 -13.58 -4.71 -10.95
CA PRO A 212 -13.77 -3.92 -9.75
C PRO A 212 -14.65 -4.58 -8.68
N ALA A 213 -15.49 -5.56 -9.07
CA ALA A 213 -16.33 -6.31 -8.13
C ALA A 213 -15.53 -7.37 -7.35
N ASN A 214 -14.41 -7.81 -7.90
CA ASN A 214 -13.53 -8.83 -7.33
C ASN A 214 -12.08 -8.34 -7.24
N SER A 215 -11.89 -7.11 -6.78
CA SER A 215 -10.59 -6.45 -6.76
C SER A 215 -9.61 -7.02 -5.75
N VAL A 216 -10.09 -7.68 -4.70
CA VAL A 216 -9.34 -8.46 -3.70
C VAL A 216 -8.47 -7.63 -2.76
N TYR A 217 -7.72 -6.64 -3.26
CA TYR A 217 -6.75 -5.83 -2.53
C TYR A 217 -7.19 -4.36 -2.46
N THR A 218 -6.75 -3.64 -1.41
CA THR A 218 -7.04 -2.19 -1.23
C THR A 218 -6.60 -1.37 -2.44
N SER A 219 -5.33 -1.47 -2.81
CA SER A 219 -4.76 -0.72 -3.94
C SER A 219 -5.39 -1.13 -5.29
N ASN A 220 -5.68 -2.43 -5.49
CA ASN A 220 -6.34 -2.89 -6.71
C ASN A 220 -7.80 -2.40 -6.79
N THR A 221 -8.45 -2.20 -5.64
CA THR A 221 -9.79 -1.60 -5.58
C THR A 221 -9.81 -0.17 -6.12
N ALA A 222 -8.75 0.60 -5.86
CA ALA A 222 -8.61 1.93 -6.42
C ALA A 222 -8.33 1.89 -7.92
N ILE A 223 -7.36 1.09 -8.37
CA ILE A 223 -6.92 1.08 -9.77
C ILE A 223 -7.99 0.57 -10.74
N THR A 224 -8.77 -0.44 -10.32
CA THR A 224 -9.90 -0.96 -11.12
C THR A 224 -11.09 0.02 -11.20
N ARG A 225 -11.11 1.03 -10.32
CA ARG A 225 -12.06 2.16 -10.35
C ARG A 225 -11.50 3.41 -11.03
N GLY A 226 -10.41 3.26 -11.79
CA GLY A 226 -9.80 4.36 -12.53
C GLY A 226 -8.99 5.33 -11.67
N LYS A 227 -8.62 4.93 -10.45
CA LYS A 227 -7.84 5.75 -9.52
C LYS A 227 -6.42 5.22 -9.42
N PRO A 228 -5.40 5.99 -9.87
CA PRO A 228 -4.01 5.57 -9.75
C PRO A 228 -3.67 5.22 -8.30
N SER A 229 -2.98 4.10 -8.10
CA SER A 229 -2.60 3.65 -6.76
C SER A 229 -1.30 2.85 -6.76
N ILE A 230 -0.67 2.79 -5.60
CA ILE A 230 0.52 1.98 -5.32
C ILE A 230 0.35 1.24 -4.00
N THR A 231 1.08 0.13 -3.86
CA THR A 231 1.35 -0.49 -2.57
C THR A 231 2.83 -0.30 -2.24
N THR A 232 3.15 -0.07 -0.98
CA THR A 232 4.53 0.11 -0.52
C THR A 232 4.84 -0.78 0.66
N GLU A 233 6.09 -1.24 0.77
CA GLU A 233 6.57 -2.11 1.84
C GLU A 233 7.77 -1.44 2.52
N THR A 234 7.64 -1.06 3.81
CA THR A 234 8.68 -0.32 4.54
C THR A 234 8.78 -0.77 6.00
N GLY A 235 9.83 -1.52 6.35
CA GLY A 235 10.02 -2.10 7.69
C GLY A 235 9.43 -3.50 7.83
N GLY A 236 9.30 -4.03 9.06
CA GLY A 236 8.77 -5.38 9.28
C GLY A 236 9.04 -5.93 10.68
N MET A 237 8.87 -7.24 10.85
CA MET A 237 9.20 -8.00 12.07
C MET A 237 8.30 -7.69 13.27
N GLY A 238 7.08 -7.20 13.06
CA GLY A 238 6.14 -6.91 14.14
C GLY A 238 6.66 -5.89 15.17
N ARG A 239 7.51 -4.98 14.74
CA ARG A 239 8.08 -3.92 15.59
C ARG A 239 7.93 -2.55 14.92
N VAL A 240 8.06 -1.49 15.70
CA VAL A 240 8.22 -0.15 15.14
C VAL A 240 9.67 -0.05 14.66
N ASP A 241 9.85 -0.29 13.37
CA ASP A 241 11.10 -0.01 12.67
C ASP A 241 11.13 1.49 12.33
N THR A 242 12.00 2.24 12.99
CA THR A 242 12.08 3.69 12.82
C THR A 242 12.47 4.06 11.39
N ASP A 243 13.44 3.35 10.80
CA ASP A 243 13.89 3.60 9.42
C ASP A 243 12.75 3.32 8.43
N GLY A 244 12.00 2.22 8.63
CA GLY A 244 10.83 1.88 7.82
C GLY A 244 9.71 2.92 7.96
N ALA A 245 9.46 3.42 9.17
CA ALA A 245 8.47 4.48 9.40
C ALA A 245 8.89 5.80 8.75
N ASP A 246 10.17 6.17 8.83
CA ASP A 246 10.71 7.38 8.23
C ASP A 246 10.68 7.29 6.68
N LEU A 247 10.95 6.11 6.11
CA LEU A 247 10.80 5.86 4.67
C LEU A 247 9.33 6.01 4.21
N ALA A 248 8.38 5.44 4.94
CA ALA A 248 6.96 5.58 4.64
C ALA A 248 6.51 7.04 4.68
N GLU A 249 6.89 7.77 5.73
CA GLU A 249 6.57 9.18 5.90
C GLU A 249 7.19 10.03 4.79
N ALA A 250 8.48 9.85 4.49
CA ALA A 250 9.18 10.56 3.42
C ALA A 250 8.56 10.29 2.05
N GLY A 251 8.15 9.03 1.79
CA GLY A 251 7.46 8.65 0.57
C GLY A 251 6.11 9.34 0.42
N VAL A 252 5.33 9.46 1.49
CA VAL A 252 4.08 10.22 1.48
C VAL A 252 4.32 11.70 1.19
N PHE A 253 5.32 12.33 1.82
CA PHE A 253 5.69 13.72 1.48
C PHE A 253 6.12 13.86 0.01
N ASN A 254 6.79 12.88 -0.55
CA ASN A 254 7.14 12.87 -1.97
C ASN A 254 5.89 12.77 -2.87
N LEU A 255 4.88 11.98 -2.50
CA LEU A 255 3.59 11.98 -3.21
C LEU A 255 2.89 13.34 -3.13
N LEU A 256 2.85 13.98 -1.96
CA LEU A 256 2.28 15.31 -1.80
C LEU A 256 2.96 16.34 -2.71
N ARG A 257 4.29 16.29 -2.84
CA ARG A 257 5.06 17.14 -3.76
C ARG A 257 4.80 16.77 -5.23
N HIS A 258 4.77 15.48 -5.55
CA HIS A 258 4.50 14.98 -6.90
C HIS A 258 3.15 15.47 -7.44
N PHE A 259 2.12 15.48 -6.59
CA PHE A 259 0.80 15.99 -6.93
C PHE A 259 0.66 17.51 -6.79
N LYS A 260 1.75 18.22 -6.49
CA LYS A 260 1.74 19.67 -6.24
C LYS A 260 0.79 20.08 -5.11
N MET A 261 0.55 19.18 -4.17
CA MET A 261 -0.21 19.43 -2.94
C MET A 261 0.63 20.21 -1.91
N LEU A 262 1.95 20.01 -1.94
CA LEU A 262 2.95 20.80 -1.23
C LEU A 262 3.94 21.41 -2.23
N PRO A 263 4.63 22.51 -1.86
CA PRO A 263 5.71 23.06 -2.68
C PRO A 263 6.88 22.06 -2.76
N ASP A 264 7.86 22.37 -3.58
CA ASP A 264 9.06 21.59 -3.86
C ASP A 264 8.84 20.37 -4.79
N GLU A 265 9.93 19.73 -5.15
CA GLU A 265 9.93 18.51 -5.96
C GLU A 265 10.14 17.26 -5.06
N PRO A 266 9.58 16.11 -5.48
CA PRO A 266 9.80 14.87 -4.74
C PRO A 266 11.28 14.46 -4.78
N ARG A 267 11.78 13.92 -3.66
CA ARG A 267 13.12 13.33 -3.57
C ARG A 267 13.05 11.90 -4.10
N ARG A 268 13.55 11.67 -5.30
CA ARG A 268 13.51 10.36 -5.97
C ARG A 268 14.77 9.56 -5.68
N ALA A 269 14.67 8.23 -5.76
CA ALA A 269 15.85 7.36 -5.80
C ALA A 269 16.76 7.72 -6.99
N LYS A 270 18.07 7.66 -6.80
CA LYS A 270 19.04 7.94 -7.88
C LYS A 270 18.97 6.92 -9.02
N LYS A 271 18.62 5.70 -8.70
CA LYS A 271 18.44 4.58 -9.64
C LYS A 271 17.25 3.76 -9.18
N VAL A 272 16.39 3.37 -10.12
CA VAL A 272 15.27 2.47 -9.87
C VAL A 272 15.60 1.10 -10.43
N VAL A 273 15.44 0.08 -9.61
CA VAL A 273 15.51 -1.33 -9.98
C VAL A 273 14.09 -1.82 -10.23
N TRP A 274 13.80 -2.18 -11.46
CA TRP A 274 12.50 -2.74 -11.85
C TRP A 274 12.54 -4.26 -11.70
N ILE A 275 11.66 -4.80 -10.89
CA ILE A 275 11.48 -6.25 -10.72
C ILE A 275 10.33 -6.68 -11.63
N ASP A 276 10.66 -7.31 -12.75
CA ASP A 276 9.69 -7.71 -13.77
C ASP A 276 9.19 -9.15 -13.60
N LYS A 277 9.89 -9.94 -12.81
CA LYS A 277 9.50 -11.29 -12.42
C LYS A 277 9.82 -11.53 -10.96
N ASN A 278 8.90 -12.11 -10.24
CA ASN A 278 9.12 -12.53 -8.86
C ASN A 278 8.47 -13.89 -8.61
N GLU A 279 9.00 -14.61 -7.64
CA GLU A 279 8.48 -15.89 -7.20
C GLU A 279 8.39 -15.91 -5.67
N VAL A 280 7.21 -16.23 -5.17
CA VAL A 280 6.96 -16.46 -3.75
C VAL A 280 7.09 -17.96 -3.47
N LEU A 281 8.14 -18.32 -2.75
CA LEU A 281 8.34 -19.69 -2.29
C LEU A 281 7.41 -19.98 -1.12
N ARG A 282 6.81 -21.17 -1.16
CA ARG A 282 5.92 -21.63 -0.09
C ARG A 282 6.47 -22.88 0.57
N SER A 283 6.17 -23.01 1.88
CA SER A 283 6.60 -24.19 2.63
C SER A 283 5.95 -25.46 2.08
N PRO A 284 6.74 -26.49 1.71
CA PRO A 284 6.20 -27.77 1.26
C PRO A 284 5.56 -28.57 2.40
N GLU A 285 5.99 -28.33 3.65
CA GLU A 285 5.51 -29.03 4.85
C GLU A 285 5.39 -28.07 6.04
N THR A 286 4.67 -28.49 7.09
CA THR A 286 4.64 -27.79 8.38
C THR A 286 5.89 -28.13 9.19
N GLY A 287 6.52 -27.13 9.79
CA GLY A 287 7.73 -27.35 10.57
C GLY A 287 8.42 -26.08 11.04
N THR A 288 9.73 -26.15 11.16
CA THR A 288 10.60 -25.06 11.61
C THR A 288 11.50 -24.63 10.46
N PHE A 289 11.34 -23.38 10.01
CA PHE A 289 12.14 -22.81 8.92
C PHE A 289 13.40 -22.13 9.48
N HIS A 290 14.54 -22.47 8.90
CA HIS A 290 15.84 -21.89 9.22
C HIS A 290 16.35 -21.15 7.98
N SER A 291 16.12 -19.83 7.92
CA SER A 291 16.62 -18.99 6.83
C SER A 291 18.15 -18.93 6.82
N ARG A 292 18.73 -18.94 5.61
CA ARG A 292 20.17 -18.74 5.36
C ARG A 292 20.48 -17.51 4.53
N VAL A 293 19.47 -16.70 4.28
CA VAL A 293 19.54 -15.49 3.46
C VAL A 293 18.93 -14.30 4.18
N ALA A 294 19.32 -13.11 3.74
CA ALA A 294 18.78 -11.86 4.22
C ALA A 294 18.15 -11.07 3.06
N PRO A 295 17.17 -10.19 3.31
CA PRO A 295 16.64 -9.28 2.31
C PRO A 295 17.73 -8.40 1.71
N GLY A 296 17.64 -8.16 0.39
CA GLY A 296 18.67 -7.45 -0.36
C GLY A 296 19.84 -8.33 -0.87
N GLN A 297 19.91 -9.59 -0.43
CA GLN A 297 20.95 -10.51 -0.89
C GLN A 297 20.63 -11.01 -2.31
N THR A 298 21.60 -10.90 -3.22
CA THR A 298 21.52 -11.51 -4.55
C THR A 298 21.82 -13.01 -4.47
N VAL A 299 21.01 -13.82 -5.15
CA VAL A 299 21.13 -15.28 -5.19
C VAL A 299 21.10 -15.78 -6.63
N ALA A 300 21.84 -16.87 -6.88
CA ALA A 300 21.74 -17.62 -8.13
C ALA A 300 20.53 -18.56 -8.10
N GLN A 301 20.00 -18.94 -9.27
CA GLN A 301 19.02 -20.02 -9.36
C GLN A 301 19.59 -21.30 -8.73
N GLY A 302 18.80 -22.02 -7.92
CA GLY A 302 19.19 -23.22 -7.19
C GLY A 302 19.95 -22.96 -5.89
N ALA A 303 20.30 -21.69 -5.55
CA ALA A 303 20.96 -21.37 -4.29
C ALA A 303 20.08 -21.78 -3.09
N LEU A 304 20.71 -22.31 -2.04
CA LEU A 304 20.04 -22.69 -0.80
C LEU A 304 19.60 -21.43 -0.02
N LEU A 305 18.30 -21.24 0.15
CA LEU A 305 17.70 -20.12 0.88
C LEU A 305 17.43 -20.45 2.34
N GLY A 306 17.26 -21.72 2.66
CA GLY A 306 16.99 -22.17 4.02
C GLY A 306 16.72 -23.67 4.09
N ILE A 307 16.57 -24.14 5.31
CA ILE A 307 16.26 -25.54 5.63
C ILE A 307 14.96 -25.58 6.43
N LEU A 308 14.10 -26.51 6.08
CA LEU A 308 12.91 -26.83 6.86
C LEU A 308 13.17 -28.12 7.65
N THR A 309 12.92 -28.07 8.95
CA THR A 309 13.02 -29.25 9.82
C THR A 309 11.65 -29.64 10.38
N ASP A 310 11.50 -30.90 10.77
CA ASP A 310 10.39 -31.32 11.63
C ASP A 310 10.56 -30.79 13.07
N PHE A 311 9.62 -31.10 13.94
CA PHE A 311 9.67 -30.65 15.34
C PHE A 311 10.73 -31.38 16.21
N PHE A 312 11.44 -32.36 15.63
CA PHE A 312 12.54 -33.09 16.27
C PHE A 312 13.91 -32.61 15.75
N GLY A 313 13.93 -31.64 14.78
CA GLY A 313 15.15 -31.12 14.20
C GLY A 313 15.68 -31.89 12.99
N ASN A 314 14.97 -32.92 12.51
CA ASN A 314 15.37 -33.61 11.29
C ASN A 314 15.02 -32.78 10.06
N THR A 315 15.95 -32.67 9.10
CA THR A 315 15.72 -31.95 7.84
C THR A 315 14.65 -32.68 7.02
N VAL A 316 13.57 -31.96 6.67
CA VAL A 316 12.49 -32.48 5.82
C VAL A 316 12.49 -31.86 4.42
N ALA A 317 13.06 -30.66 4.26
CA ALA A 317 13.22 -30.03 2.95
C ALA A 317 14.34 -28.99 2.92
N GLU A 318 14.96 -28.85 1.75
CA GLU A 318 15.78 -27.68 1.40
C GLU A 318 14.98 -26.72 0.55
N ILE A 319 15.00 -25.44 0.93
CA ILE A 319 14.32 -24.38 0.19
C ILE A 319 15.34 -23.68 -0.70
N ARG A 320 15.15 -23.77 -2.02
CA ARG A 320 16.09 -23.28 -3.01
C ARG A 320 15.48 -22.22 -3.91
N ALA A 321 16.30 -21.25 -4.37
CA ALA A 321 15.88 -20.18 -5.25
C ALA A 321 15.36 -20.72 -6.60
N PRO A 322 14.12 -20.40 -7.01
CA PRO A 322 13.55 -20.86 -8.27
C PRO A 322 14.13 -20.10 -9.49
N LEU A 323 14.67 -18.91 -9.26
CA LEU A 323 15.30 -18.06 -10.26
C LEU A 323 16.48 -17.28 -9.63
N ALA A 324 17.36 -16.76 -10.48
CA ALA A 324 18.41 -15.82 -10.05
C ALA A 324 17.77 -14.44 -9.80
N GLY A 325 18.14 -13.80 -8.68
CA GLY A 325 17.53 -12.50 -8.34
C GLY A 325 17.94 -12.02 -6.96
N GLU A 326 17.16 -11.11 -6.40
CA GLU A 326 17.35 -10.55 -5.08
C GLU A 326 16.24 -11.01 -4.12
N ILE A 327 16.61 -11.30 -2.87
CA ILE A 327 15.64 -11.62 -1.81
C ILE A 327 14.90 -10.33 -1.43
N LEU A 328 13.62 -10.27 -1.74
CA LEU A 328 12.78 -9.11 -1.39
C LEU A 328 12.25 -9.23 0.05
N TYR A 329 11.80 -10.39 0.44
CA TYR A 329 11.54 -10.73 1.85
C TYR A 329 11.87 -12.19 2.16
N VAL A 330 12.02 -12.47 3.45
CA VAL A 330 12.14 -13.81 4.00
C VAL A 330 11.42 -13.87 5.36
N VAL A 331 10.78 -15.02 5.65
CA VAL A 331 10.23 -15.28 6.97
C VAL A 331 11.38 -15.44 7.96
N ALA A 332 11.35 -14.66 9.04
CA ALA A 332 12.40 -14.59 10.05
C ALA A 332 11.99 -15.26 11.38
N THR A 333 10.74 -15.66 11.53
CA THR A 333 10.27 -16.45 12.68
C THR A 333 10.21 -17.94 12.33
N PRO A 334 10.63 -18.84 13.24
CA PRO A 334 10.84 -20.25 12.87
C PRO A 334 9.60 -21.04 12.46
N PRO A 335 8.41 -20.92 13.11
CA PRO A 335 7.27 -21.76 12.79
C PRO A 335 6.67 -21.41 11.45
N VAL A 336 6.41 -22.42 10.64
CA VAL A 336 5.71 -22.30 9.35
C VAL A 336 4.74 -23.47 9.15
N SER A 337 3.60 -23.18 8.54
CA SER A 337 2.64 -24.18 8.11
C SER A 337 2.85 -24.51 6.63
N LYS A 338 2.45 -25.71 6.22
CA LYS A 338 2.44 -26.09 4.81
C LYS A 338 1.65 -25.09 3.97
N GLY A 339 2.26 -24.61 2.88
CA GLY A 339 1.66 -23.61 1.98
C GLY A 339 1.87 -22.16 2.38
N GLU A 340 2.37 -21.87 3.58
CA GLU A 340 2.73 -20.50 3.98
C GLU A 340 3.91 -19.96 3.15
N PRO A 341 3.92 -18.65 2.81
CA PRO A 341 5.05 -18.02 2.13
C PRO A 341 6.29 -18.03 3.03
N LEU A 342 7.46 -18.33 2.44
CA LEU A 342 8.77 -18.37 3.12
C LEU A 342 9.67 -17.23 2.70
N ALA A 343 9.68 -16.92 1.41
CA ALA A 343 10.55 -15.91 0.84
C ALA A 343 10.03 -15.46 -0.53
N MET A 344 10.41 -14.28 -0.96
CA MET A 344 10.19 -13.80 -2.32
C MET A 344 11.53 -13.47 -2.98
N VAL A 345 11.77 -14.05 -4.15
CA VAL A 345 12.93 -13.75 -4.99
C VAL A 345 12.47 -12.91 -6.17
N GLY A 346 13.04 -11.73 -6.33
CA GLY A 346 12.75 -10.80 -7.42
C GLY A 346 13.88 -10.76 -8.45
N HIS A 347 13.55 -10.93 -9.73
CA HIS A 347 14.48 -10.76 -10.84
C HIS A 347 14.45 -9.31 -11.32
N ALA A 348 15.60 -8.66 -11.34
CA ALA A 348 15.73 -7.33 -11.88
C ALA A 348 15.68 -7.34 -13.41
N LYS A 349 14.80 -6.52 -14.00
CA LYS A 349 14.73 -6.33 -15.44
C LYS A 349 16.08 -5.85 -15.97
N SER A 350 16.64 -6.57 -16.95
CA SER A 350 17.81 -6.10 -17.69
C SER A 350 17.47 -4.79 -18.40
N ASN A 351 18.36 -3.81 -18.31
CA ASN A 351 18.23 -2.51 -18.98
C ASN A 351 18.33 -2.68 -20.49
#